data_eb8f4a8086470df9cf7f20217d52dc7f
#
_entry.id   eb8f4a8086470df9cf7f20217d52dc7f
#
_cell.length_a   1.000
_cell.length_b   1.000
_cell.length_c   1.000
_cell.angle_alpha   90.00
_cell.angle_beta   90.00
_cell.angle_gamma   90.00
#
_symmetry.space_group_name_H-M   'P 1'
#
loop_
_entity.id
_entity.type
_entity.pdbx_description
1 polymer ?
#
loop_
_entity_poly.entity_id
_entity_poly.type
_entity_poly.pdbx_seq_one_letter_code
_entity_poly.pdbx_strand_id
1 'polypeptide(L)'
;MTKRSRPGLVLLVAAMAAVPACQTTSTPEPGVDVVATVRGGSVVREIAPGLVFGANFGAWVSNTKLGTPTQDLVKALRPSVGRFPGGNISNNYCWETQRVSGNDHLNWEDWSWGTDVGQYIAFLKAVGAVPMFSLMPFDHTIDGQPHDAAAEAAALAQRFVSEGFPGAFYEVGNENDGSWNPMLSINDYADRFVLLIRAVKLVDPTARAMGPVVSSFNMTWIEGFLDRLAANGATGLLDWISYHHYGSWISNSNQNGIDLNDPQDLGDELAVIRGELASRGLARVKIAVNEMNAAIWDTGATRDQFTIKQGLWLADALGVCLLGADAANVWIHLHPGTDPHALIDSEAAPPRPTRNYWPVALSAQTLSAADPAAPVEVLAVDLDVDPSVLTGYAVRKSDGTLGVLLINKSGQSLEVGVDLPAIPRSVTGWRLGAAEYDAGSGPGSVAVKIDTRRATVAVPATAIVGLDVR
;
A
#
# COMPACT_ATOMS: atom_id res chain seq x y z
N MET A 1 43.25 -21.09 1.91
CA MET A 1 42.89 -21.22 0.49
C MET A 1 42.44 -22.62 0.23
N THR A 2 41.19 -22.91 0.26
CA THR A 2 40.58 -24.13 -0.29
C THR A 2 39.09 -23.86 -0.43
N LYS A 3 38.61 -23.72 -1.66
CA LYS A 3 37.20 -23.59 -2.03
C LYS A 3 36.47 -24.89 -1.64
N ARG A 4 35.52 -24.82 -0.71
CA ARG A 4 34.54 -25.89 -0.50
C ARG A 4 33.33 -25.61 -1.38
N SER A 5 33.11 -26.48 -2.35
CA SER A 5 31.89 -26.59 -3.15
C SER A 5 30.71 -26.95 -2.23
N ARG A 6 29.63 -26.18 -2.28
CA ARG A 6 28.34 -26.53 -1.67
C ARG A 6 27.58 -27.47 -2.59
N PRO A 7 26.93 -28.53 -2.08
CA PRO A 7 26.05 -29.37 -2.86
C PRO A 7 24.77 -28.60 -3.21
N GLY A 8 24.34 -28.69 -4.46
CA GLY A 8 23.12 -28.10 -4.95
C GLY A 8 21.89 -28.69 -4.27
N LEU A 9 21.08 -27.83 -3.70
CA LEU A 9 19.75 -28.14 -3.20
C LEU A 9 18.82 -28.25 -4.43
N VAL A 10 18.38 -29.46 -4.74
CA VAL A 10 17.35 -29.70 -5.76
C VAL A 10 16.02 -29.29 -5.12
N LEU A 11 15.53 -28.09 -5.48
CA LEU A 11 14.16 -27.69 -5.18
C LEU A 11 13.22 -28.56 -6.04
N LEU A 12 12.44 -29.41 -5.40
CA LEU A 12 11.26 -30.01 -6.00
C LEU A 12 10.18 -28.92 -6.08
N VAL A 13 10.14 -28.20 -7.20
CA VAL A 13 8.99 -27.35 -7.54
C VAL A 13 7.85 -28.30 -7.86
N ALA A 14 6.81 -28.30 -7.00
CA ALA A 14 5.55 -28.94 -7.33
C ALA A 14 5.01 -28.29 -8.60
N ALA A 15 5.04 -29.02 -9.69
CA ALA A 15 4.51 -28.61 -10.96
C ALA A 15 3.00 -28.32 -10.82
N MET A 16 2.61 -27.07 -10.73
CA MET A 16 1.29 -26.66 -11.19
C MET A 16 1.22 -27.02 -12.67
N ALA A 17 0.31 -27.93 -13.02
CA ALA A 17 0.07 -28.34 -14.38
C ALA A 17 -0.18 -27.11 -15.22
N ALA A 18 0.78 -26.71 -16.03
CA ALA A 18 0.60 -25.74 -17.06
C ALA A 18 -0.42 -26.32 -18.06
N VAL A 19 -1.65 -25.81 -17.99
CA VAL A 19 -2.58 -25.98 -19.09
C VAL A 19 -1.92 -25.28 -20.29
N PRO A 20 -1.67 -25.96 -21.42
CA PRO A 20 -1.08 -25.30 -22.55
C PRO A 20 -2.03 -24.18 -22.98
N ALA A 21 -1.62 -22.95 -22.80
CA ALA A 21 -2.30 -21.81 -23.40
C ALA A 21 -2.24 -22.01 -24.91
N CYS A 22 -3.40 -22.26 -25.50
CA CYS A 22 -3.56 -22.15 -26.94
C CYS A 22 -3.33 -20.66 -27.26
N GLN A 23 -2.13 -20.30 -27.64
CA GLN A 23 -1.80 -19.00 -28.18
C GLN A 23 -2.54 -18.88 -29.53
N THR A 24 -3.75 -18.38 -29.48
CA THR A 24 -4.35 -17.80 -30.68
C THR A 24 -3.62 -16.48 -30.89
N THR A 25 -2.62 -16.48 -31.77
CA THR A 25 -2.06 -15.27 -32.33
C THR A 25 -3.19 -14.55 -33.06
N SER A 26 -3.86 -13.64 -32.37
CA SER A 26 -4.77 -12.70 -33.02
C SER A 26 -3.88 -11.76 -33.84
N THR A 27 -4.04 -11.80 -35.18
CA THR A 27 -3.48 -10.74 -36.04
C THR A 27 -4.04 -9.41 -35.55
N PRO A 28 -3.19 -8.39 -35.29
CA PRO A 28 -3.69 -7.08 -34.91
C PRO A 28 -4.69 -6.59 -35.94
N GLU A 29 -5.87 -6.20 -35.49
CA GLU A 29 -6.84 -5.53 -36.37
C GLU A 29 -6.26 -4.16 -36.79
N PRO A 30 -6.52 -3.68 -38.00
CA PRO A 30 -6.04 -2.39 -38.45
C PRO A 30 -6.46 -1.28 -37.48
N GLY A 31 -5.49 -0.62 -36.81
CA GLY A 31 -5.71 0.52 -35.92
C GLY A 31 -5.74 0.16 -34.42
N VAL A 32 -5.33 -1.03 -34.00
CA VAL A 32 -5.10 -1.40 -32.59
C VAL A 32 -3.65 -1.85 -32.43
N ASP A 33 -2.91 -1.21 -31.51
CA ASP A 33 -1.50 -1.51 -31.22
C ASP A 33 -1.36 -2.64 -30.20
N VAL A 34 -2.27 -2.68 -29.20
CA VAL A 34 -2.24 -3.62 -28.08
C VAL A 34 -3.66 -4.13 -27.77
N VAL A 35 -3.77 -5.41 -27.47
CA VAL A 35 -5.01 -6.02 -27.01
C VAL A 35 -4.90 -6.39 -25.53
N ALA A 36 -5.83 -5.85 -24.74
CA ALA A 36 -6.05 -6.21 -23.34
C ALA A 36 -7.32 -7.06 -23.21
N THR A 37 -7.21 -8.31 -22.77
CA THR A 37 -8.37 -9.19 -22.58
C THR A 37 -8.73 -9.32 -21.13
N VAL A 38 -9.91 -8.80 -20.73
CA VAL A 38 -10.46 -8.97 -19.38
C VAL A 38 -11.16 -10.33 -19.27
N ARG A 39 -10.59 -11.23 -18.47
CA ARG A 39 -11.10 -12.59 -18.26
C ARG A 39 -12.24 -12.64 -17.26
N GLY A 40 -13.46 -12.34 -17.68
CA GLY A 40 -14.64 -12.25 -16.82
C GLY A 40 -15.00 -13.50 -16.01
N GLY A 41 -14.54 -14.68 -16.44
CA GLY A 41 -14.66 -15.95 -15.71
C GLY A 41 -13.45 -16.32 -14.86
N SER A 42 -12.38 -15.52 -14.87
CA SER A 42 -11.13 -15.78 -14.13
C SER A 42 -10.95 -14.76 -13.00
N VAL A 43 -11.67 -15.00 -11.89
CA VAL A 43 -11.51 -14.23 -10.66
C VAL A 43 -10.20 -14.66 -10.01
N VAL A 44 -9.25 -13.73 -9.90
CA VAL A 44 -7.97 -13.94 -9.20
C VAL A 44 -8.20 -14.02 -7.70
N ARG A 45 -8.97 -13.07 -7.18
CA ARG A 45 -9.36 -13.01 -5.76
C ARG A 45 -10.54 -12.05 -5.56
N GLU A 46 -11.12 -12.11 -4.37
CA GLU A 46 -12.06 -11.12 -3.86
C GLU A 46 -11.38 -10.33 -2.73
N ILE A 47 -11.51 -8.99 -2.74
CA ILE A 47 -10.88 -8.11 -1.75
C ILE A 47 -11.72 -6.85 -1.53
N ALA A 48 -11.68 -6.30 -0.31
CA ALA A 48 -12.13 -4.94 -0.03
C ALA A 48 -11.02 -3.95 -0.45
N PRO A 49 -11.14 -3.24 -1.57
CA PRO A 49 -10.04 -2.49 -2.15
C PRO A 49 -9.58 -1.31 -1.29
N GLY A 50 -10.44 -0.78 -0.43
CA GLY A 50 -10.05 0.28 0.51
C GLY A 50 -8.97 -0.11 1.51
N LEU A 51 -8.69 -1.42 1.70
CA LEU A 51 -7.52 -1.88 2.43
C LEU A 51 -6.22 -1.69 1.62
N VAL A 52 -6.29 -1.77 0.28
CA VAL A 52 -5.14 -1.53 -0.62
C VAL A 52 -4.93 -0.05 -0.89
N PHE A 53 -6.00 0.75 -0.84
CA PHE A 53 -5.93 2.21 -0.91
C PHE A 53 -5.80 2.85 0.49
N GLY A 54 -5.18 2.14 1.44
CA GLY A 54 -4.99 2.58 2.80
C GLY A 54 -4.13 3.84 2.92
N ALA A 55 -4.32 4.55 4.01
CA ALA A 55 -3.71 5.85 4.26
C ALA A 55 -2.63 5.78 5.35
N ASN A 56 -1.54 6.54 5.18
CA ASN A 56 -0.58 6.86 6.23
C ASN A 56 -0.78 8.31 6.70
N PHE A 57 -0.83 8.50 8.02
CA PHE A 57 -0.95 9.80 8.67
C PHE A 57 0.13 9.95 9.72
N GLY A 58 0.72 11.16 9.82
CA GLY A 58 1.72 11.46 10.83
C GLY A 58 1.17 12.25 12.00
N ALA A 59 1.60 11.92 13.23
CA ALA A 59 1.27 12.71 14.42
C ALA A 59 1.81 14.15 14.35
N TRP A 60 2.78 14.42 13.48
CA TRP A 60 3.32 15.77 13.19
C TRP A 60 2.39 16.64 12.34
N VAL A 61 1.29 16.13 11.85
CA VAL A 61 0.31 16.95 11.14
C VAL A 61 -0.47 17.76 12.18
N SER A 62 -0.50 19.08 12.00
CA SER A 62 -1.29 19.92 12.90
C SER A 62 -2.77 19.52 12.88
N ASN A 63 -3.36 19.39 14.05
CA ASN A 63 -4.77 19.03 14.23
C ASN A 63 -5.74 19.97 13.47
N THR A 64 -5.35 21.24 13.26
CA THR A 64 -6.14 22.21 12.50
C THR A 64 -6.27 21.87 11.02
N LYS A 65 -5.47 20.90 10.52
CA LYS A 65 -5.47 20.46 9.12
C LYS A 65 -6.41 19.29 8.83
N LEU A 66 -7.04 18.70 9.87
CA LEU A 66 -7.92 17.53 9.74
C LEU A 66 -9.40 17.86 9.47
N GLY A 67 -9.71 19.12 9.13
CA GLY A 67 -11.07 19.58 8.84
C GLY A 67 -11.65 19.03 7.53
N THR A 68 -12.90 19.46 7.24
CA THR A 68 -13.68 18.99 6.07
C THR A 68 -12.92 19.01 4.73
N PRO A 69 -12.14 20.04 4.37
CA PRO A 69 -11.41 20.00 3.09
C PRO A 69 -10.48 18.81 2.96
N THR A 70 -9.75 18.49 4.04
CA THR A 70 -8.87 17.31 4.07
C THR A 70 -9.67 16.00 4.07
N GLN A 71 -10.75 15.95 4.84
CA GLN A 71 -11.61 14.76 4.89
C GLN A 71 -12.19 14.42 3.52
N ASP A 72 -12.63 15.41 2.76
CA ASP A 72 -13.19 15.20 1.43
C ASP A 72 -12.13 14.69 0.43
N LEU A 73 -10.91 15.24 0.51
CA LEU A 73 -9.79 14.76 -0.30
C LEU A 73 -9.43 13.32 0.05
N VAL A 74 -9.36 12.97 1.34
CA VAL A 74 -9.04 11.61 1.77
C VAL A 74 -10.15 10.63 1.39
N LYS A 75 -11.43 11.00 1.56
CA LYS A 75 -12.56 10.17 1.11
C LYS A 75 -12.51 9.84 -0.39
N ALA A 76 -12.08 10.79 -1.22
CA ALA A 76 -11.95 10.56 -2.65
C ALA A 76 -10.88 9.53 -3.01
N LEU A 77 -9.88 9.31 -2.14
CA LEU A 77 -8.88 8.25 -2.26
C LEU A 77 -9.40 6.88 -1.79
N ARG A 78 -10.58 6.84 -1.18
CA ARG A 78 -11.29 5.62 -0.75
C ARG A 78 -10.51 4.70 0.20
N PRO A 79 -9.80 5.18 1.22
CA PRO A 79 -9.18 4.31 2.20
C PRO A 79 -10.24 3.70 3.12
N SER A 80 -10.09 2.43 3.49
CA SER A 80 -10.83 1.82 4.59
C SER A 80 -9.97 1.60 5.84
N VAL A 81 -8.69 1.98 5.80
CA VAL A 81 -7.74 1.90 6.91
C VAL A 81 -6.84 3.13 6.91
N GLY A 82 -6.51 3.63 8.11
CA GLY A 82 -5.55 4.70 8.30
C GLY A 82 -4.46 4.30 9.28
N ARG A 83 -3.19 4.37 8.88
CA ARG A 83 -2.03 4.05 9.71
C ARG A 83 -1.51 5.30 10.42
N PHE A 84 -1.21 5.18 11.73
CA PHE A 84 -0.78 6.25 12.64
C PHE A 84 0.09 5.65 13.77
N PRO A 85 1.02 6.36 14.39
CA PRO A 85 1.36 7.78 14.30
C PRO A 85 2.29 8.12 13.13
N GLY A 86 2.72 7.13 12.35
CA GLY A 86 3.42 7.25 11.08
C GLY A 86 4.95 7.16 11.20
N GLY A 87 5.56 6.33 10.35
CA GLY A 87 6.99 6.23 10.16
C GLY A 87 7.80 6.01 11.44
N ASN A 88 9.02 6.53 11.44
CA ASN A 88 10.00 6.33 12.51
C ASN A 88 9.53 6.81 13.88
N ILE A 89 8.67 7.83 13.97
CA ILE A 89 8.17 8.30 15.28
C ILE A 89 7.33 7.25 15.99
N SER A 90 6.81 6.24 15.30
CA SER A 90 6.08 5.14 15.94
C SER A 90 6.90 4.42 17.02
N ASN A 91 8.23 4.44 16.91
CA ASN A 91 9.13 3.89 17.92
C ASN A 91 9.33 4.80 19.13
N ASN A 92 8.91 6.07 19.05
CA ASN A 92 9.30 7.12 19.95
C ASN A 92 8.11 7.99 20.39
N TYR A 93 6.87 7.58 20.11
CA TYR A 93 5.65 8.34 20.38
C TYR A 93 4.85 7.71 21.53
N CYS A 94 4.77 8.42 22.65
CA CYS A 94 3.86 8.08 23.73
C CYS A 94 2.48 8.70 23.46
N TRP A 95 1.51 7.89 23.16
CA TRP A 95 0.19 8.33 22.76
C TRP A 95 -0.63 8.92 23.93
N GLU A 96 -0.35 8.50 25.17
CA GLU A 96 -1.05 8.97 26.36
C GLU A 96 -0.68 10.42 26.69
N THR A 97 0.57 10.76 26.52
CA THR A 97 1.10 12.09 26.85
C THR A 97 1.29 12.99 25.65
N GLN A 98 1.13 12.45 24.44
CA GLN A 98 1.38 13.14 23.16
C GLN A 98 2.80 13.71 23.09
N ARG A 99 3.77 12.92 23.54
CA ARG A 99 5.19 13.28 23.51
C ARG A 99 5.99 12.39 22.58
N VAL A 100 7.04 12.95 22.01
CA VAL A 100 7.97 12.26 21.12
C VAL A 100 9.38 12.41 21.67
N SER A 101 10.17 11.34 21.61
CA SER A 101 11.58 11.35 21.98
C SER A 101 12.48 11.11 20.76
N GLY A 102 13.81 11.25 20.97
CA GLY A 102 14.79 10.59 20.10
C GLY A 102 14.85 9.08 20.32
N ASN A 103 15.73 8.41 19.56
CA ASN A 103 15.91 6.96 19.66
C ASN A 103 16.47 6.48 21.01
N ASP A 104 16.94 7.38 21.86
CA ASP A 104 17.42 7.11 23.21
C ASP A 104 16.32 7.08 24.29
N HIS A 105 15.10 7.52 23.95
CA HIS A 105 13.96 7.66 24.84
C HIS A 105 14.22 8.51 26.10
N LEU A 106 15.16 9.48 26.03
CA LEU A 106 15.57 10.28 27.18
C LEU A 106 14.96 11.68 27.17
N ASN A 107 14.88 12.32 26.00
CA ASN A 107 14.41 13.69 25.87
C ASN A 107 13.06 13.72 25.17
N TRP A 108 12.00 13.95 25.95
CA TRP A 108 10.62 13.93 25.47
C TRP A 108 10.15 15.35 25.16
N GLU A 109 9.79 15.58 23.90
CA GLU A 109 9.23 16.82 23.41
C GLU A 109 7.71 16.80 23.45
N ASP A 110 7.08 17.90 23.79
CA ASP A 110 5.64 18.09 23.73
C ASP A 110 5.18 18.33 22.29
N TRP A 111 4.34 17.42 21.78
CA TRP A 111 3.74 17.50 20.45
C TRP A 111 2.24 17.82 20.50
N SER A 112 1.76 18.50 21.53
CA SER A 112 0.35 18.90 21.67
C SER A 112 -0.18 19.79 20.53
N TRP A 113 0.71 20.33 19.70
CA TRP A 113 0.40 21.04 18.46
C TRP A 113 0.01 20.11 17.29
N GLY A 114 0.40 18.86 17.35
CA GLY A 114 0.15 17.84 16.35
C GLY A 114 -1.19 17.13 16.54
N THR A 115 -1.36 16.02 15.84
CA THR A 115 -2.56 15.19 15.93
C THR A 115 -2.44 14.19 17.07
N ASP A 116 -3.35 14.21 18.03
CA ASP A 116 -3.48 13.19 19.05
C ASP A 116 -4.36 12.02 18.62
N VAL A 117 -4.42 10.95 19.45
CA VAL A 117 -5.21 9.75 19.19
C VAL A 117 -6.72 10.06 19.13
N GLY A 118 -7.23 11.00 19.93
CA GLY A 118 -8.64 11.38 19.90
C GLY A 118 -9.03 12.07 18.59
N GLN A 119 -8.19 12.97 18.12
CA GLN A 119 -8.35 13.67 16.84
C GLN A 119 -8.22 12.72 15.66
N TYR A 120 -7.24 11.79 15.70
CA TYR A 120 -7.09 10.73 14.73
C TYR A 120 -8.34 9.85 14.65
N ILE A 121 -8.90 9.40 15.78
CA ILE A 121 -10.15 8.65 15.85
C ILE A 121 -11.31 9.44 15.22
N ALA A 122 -11.46 10.70 15.58
CA ALA A 122 -12.51 11.56 15.03
C ALA A 122 -12.37 11.72 13.51
N PHE A 123 -11.13 11.88 13.03
CA PHE A 123 -10.84 11.95 11.61
C PHE A 123 -11.19 10.66 10.88
N LEU A 124 -10.80 9.49 11.41
CA LEU A 124 -11.14 8.20 10.82
C LEU A 124 -12.64 7.96 10.73
N LYS A 125 -13.39 8.31 11.78
CA LYS A 125 -14.87 8.27 11.75
C LYS A 125 -15.43 9.16 10.64
N ALA A 126 -14.86 10.34 10.47
CA ALA A 126 -15.31 11.27 9.43
C ALA A 126 -15.00 10.77 8.02
N VAL A 127 -13.91 10.05 7.79
CA VAL A 127 -13.54 9.52 6.47
C VAL A 127 -14.04 8.08 6.22
N GLY A 128 -14.57 7.40 7.23
CA GLY A 128 -15.10 6.04 7.10
C GLY A 128 -14.01 4.95 7.14
N ALA A 129 -12.86 5.22 7.73
CA ALA A 129 -11.75 4.29 7.85
C ALA A 129 -11.62 3.72 9.28
N VAL A 130 -10.92 2.58 9.41
CA VAL A 130 -10.61 1.96 10.71
C VAL A 130 -9.15 2.21 11.11
N PRO A 131 -8.82 2.20 12.42
CA PRO A 131 -7.45 2.42 12.87
C PRO A 131 -6.50 1.30 12.49
N MET A 132 -5.29 1.68 12.03
CA MET A 132 -4.09 0.87 12.04
C MET A 132 -3.06 1.65 12.86
N PHE A 133 -2.65 1.12 14.00
CA PHE A 133 -1.78 1.84 14.92
C PHE A 133 -0.46 1.11 15.14
N SER A 134 0.64 1.84 14.97
CA SER A 134 1.98 1.34 15.22
C SER A 134 2.35 1.60 16.69
N LEU A 135 2.36 0.55 17.50
CA LEU A 135 2.65 0.58 18.93
C LEU A 135 4.15 0.82 19.16
N MET A 136 4.48 1.71 20.09
CA MET A 136 5.86 1.85 20.56
C MET A 136 6.29 0.60 21.35
N PRO A 137 7.40 -0.07 20.95
CA PRO A 137 7.76 -1.35 21.55
C PRO A 137 8.60 -1.26 22.83
N PHE A 138 8.81 -0.06 23.38
CA PHE A 138 9.77 0.18 24.46
C PHE A 138 9.09 0.72 25.72
N ASP A 139 9.42 0.12 26.89
CA ASP A 139 9.15 0.77 28.16
C ASP A 139 10.00 2.02 28.26
N HIS A 140 9.45 3.08 28.87
CA HIS A 140 10.10 4.37 28.91
C HIS A 140 9.73 5.17 30.16
N THR A 141 10.35 6.34 30.33
CA THR A 141 10.09 7.22 31.47
C THR A 141 9.88 8.65 30.97
N ILE A 142 8.77 9.26 31.36
CA ILE A 142 8.46 10.67 31.08
C ILE A 142 8.28 11.41 32.41
N ASP A 143 9.01 12.50 32.60
CA ASP A 143 8.96 13.32 33.82
C ASP A 143 9.11 12.49 35.12
N GLY A 144 9.94 11.44 35.09
CA GLY A 144 10.18 10.53 36.20
C GLY A 144 9.09 9.50 36.45
N GLN A 145 8.04 9.46 35.61
CA GLN A 145 6.98 8.45 35.69
C GLN A 145 7.29 7.31 34.69
N PRO A 146 7.27 6.05 35.15
CA PRO A 146 7.47 4.90 34.28
C PRO A 146 6.22 4.64 33.43
N HIS A 147 6.42 4.31 32.18
CA HIS A 147 5.42 3.88 31.23
C HIS A 147 5.75 2.46 30.76
N ASP A 148 4.81 1.55 30.95
CA ASP A 148 4.89 0.16 30.50
C ASP A 148 4.24 0.02 29.12
N ALA A 149 5.01 -0.38 28.11
CA ALA A 149 4.55 -0.46 26.73
C ALA A 149 3.36 -1.42 26.54
N ALA A 150 3.31 -2.53 27.30
CA ALA A 150 2.19 -3.47 27.22
C ALA A 150 0.92 -2.90 27.86
N ALA A 151 1.04 -2.15 28.97
CA ALA A 151 -0.08 -1.44 29.59
C ALA A 151 -0.63 -0.36 28.67
N GLU A 152 0.24 0.43 28.04
CA GLU A 152 -0.13 1.45 27.03
C GLU A 152 -0.85 0.83 25.83
N ALA A 153 -0.36 -0.31 25.33
CA ALA A 153 -0.99 -1.03 24.22
C ALA A 153 -2.39 -1.54 24.58
N ALA A 154 -2.56 -2.06 25.81
CA ALA A 154 -3.87 -2.48 26.33
C ALA A 154 -4.84 -1.28 26.50
N ALA A 155 -4.35 -0.16 27.04
CA ALA A 155 -5.15 1.05 27.21
C ALA A 155 -5.60 1.64 25.87
N LEU A 156 -4.73 1.62 24.86
CA LEU A 156 -5.08 2.03 23.49
C LEU A 156 -6.14 1.11 22.87
N ALA A 157 -6.00 -0.20 23.04
CA ALA A 157 -6.99 -1.16 22.57
C ALA A 157 -8.37 -0.91 23.24
N GLN A 158 -8.38 -0.66 24.55
CA GLN A 158 -9.60 -0.28 25.28
C GLN A 158 -10.20 1.03 24.73
N ARG A 159 -9.37 2.01 24.39
CA ARG A 159 -9.81 3.26 23.78
C ARG A 159 -10.47 3.01 22.44
N PHE A 160 -9.85 2.23 21.53
CA PHE A 160 -10.43 1.93 20.22
C PHE A 160 -11.74 1.15 20.33
N VAL A 161 -11.83 0.16 21.20
CA VAL A 161 -13.09 -0.58 21.45
C VAL A 161 -14.19 0.38 21.94
N SER A 162 -13.89 1.24 22.91
CA SER A 162 -14.86 2.19 23.47
C SER A 162 -15.33 3.23 22.45
N GLU A 163 -14.49 3.54 21.45
CA GLU A 163 -14.80 4.46 20.35
C GLU A 163 -15.50 3.76 19.15
N GLY A 164 -15.78 2.45 19.25
CA GLY A 164 -16.51 1.70 18.24
C GLY A 164 -15.62 1.07 17.14
N PHE A 165 -14.33 0.84 17.44
CA PHE A 165 -13.39 0.17 16.56
C PHE A 165 -12.84 -1.16 17.10
N PRO A 166 -13.72 -2.14 17.49
CA PRO A 166 -13.21 -3.48 17.76
C PRO A 166 -12.57 -4.07 16.50
N GLY A 167 -11.54 -4.85 16.68
CA GLY A 167 -10.80 -5.44 15.54
C GLY A 167 -9.92 -4.43 14.79
N ALA A 168 -9.47 -3.35 15.43
CA ALA A 168 -8.47 -2.45 14.88
C ALA A 168 -7.16 -3.19 14.57
N PHE A 169 -6.33 -2.61 13.72
CA PHE A 169 -5.02 -3.15 13.37
C PHE A 169 -3.95 -2.60 14.30
N TYR A 170 -3.03 -3.45 14.72
CA TYR A 170 -1.92 -3.10 15.58
C TYR A 170 -0.62 -3.65 15.01
N GLU A 171 0.30 -2.74 14.73
CA GLU A 171 1.69 -3.04 14.43
C GLU A 171 2.55 -2.85 15.67
N VAL A 172 3.71 -3.48 15.70
CA VAL A 172 4.69 -3.26 16.78
C VAL A 172 5.92 -2.60 16.20
N GLY A 173 6.18 -1.36 16.60
CA GLY A 173 7.32 -0.56 16.11
C GLY A 173 7.20 -0.15 14.65
N ASN A 174 8.32 0.31 14.10
CA ASN A 174 8.51 0.69 12.71
C ASN A 174 9.99 0.49 12.33
N GLU A 175 10.26 -0.34 11.32
CA GLU A 175 11.61 -0.51 10.75
C GLU A 175 12.72 -0.73 11.80
N ASN A 176 12.45 -1.57 12.81
CA ASN A 176 13.42 -1.86 13.86
C ASN A 176 14.57 -2.76 13.36
N ASP A 177 14.56 -3.14 12.07
CA ASP A 177 15.66 -3.76 11.33
C ASP A 177 16.70 -2.73 10.82
N GLY A 178 16.33 -1.45 10.77
CA GLY A 178 17.16 -0.35 10.26
C GLY A 178 17.90 0.44 11.35
N SER A 179 19.14 0.84 11.08
CA SER A 179 19.99 1.58 12.06
C SER A 179 19.57 3.04 12.30
N TRP A 180 18.59 3.55 11.55
CA TRP A 180 17.99 4.87 11.73
C TRP A 180 16.90 4.90 12.80
N ASN A 181 16.51 3.73 13.29
CA ASN A 181 15.53 3.53 14.36
C ASN A 181 16.19 2.86 15.58
N PRO A 182 15.53 2.79 16.74
CA PRO A 182 15.94 1.92 17.83
C PRO A 182 15.95 0.47 17.34
N MET A 183 17.15 0.00 16.96
CA MET A 183 17.34 -1.30 16.34
C MET A 183 17.14 -2.42 17.36
N LEU A 184 16.42 -3.46 16.96
CA LEU A 184 16.20 -4.66 17.73
C LEU A 184 16.85 -5.88 17.04
N SER A 185 17.23 -6.87 17.81
CA SER A 185 17.44 -8.19 17.23
C SER A 185 16.11 -8.81 16.84
N ILE A 186 16.11 -9.72 15.88
CA ILE A 186 14.89 -10.44 15.45
C ILE A 186 14.19 -11.07 16.65
N ASN A 187 14.95 -11.68 17.58
CA ASN A 187 14.41 -12.33 18.77
C ASN A 187 13.78 -11.32 19.73
N ASP A 188 14.47 -10.21 20.02
CA ASP A 188 13.95 -9.18 20.92
C ASP A 188 12.69 -8.53 20.34
N TYR A 189 12.67 -8.29 19.03
CA TYR A 189 11.48 -7.79 18.34
C TYR A 189 10.29 -8.75 18.49
N ALA A 190 10.50 -10.04 18.20
CA ALA A 190 9.44 -11.04 18.28
C ALA A 190 8.91 -11.22 19.71
N ASP A 191 9.79 -11.15 20.72
CA ASP A 191 9.40 -11.23 22.13
C ASP A 191 8.56 -10.02 22.54
N ARG A 192 8.92 -8.81 22.10
CA ARG A 192 8.13 -7.59 22.32
C ARG A 192 6.79 -7.65 21.58
N PHE A 193 6.77 -8.15 20.34
CA PHE A 193 5.54 -8.38 19.59
C PHE A 193 4.59 -9.29 20.41
N VAL A 194 5.08 -10.41 20.93
CA VAL A 194 4.27 -11.33 21.72
C VAL A 194 3.73 -10.66 22.98
N LEU A 195 4.56 -9.87 23.66
CA LEU A 195 4.19 -9.14 24.88
C LEU A 195 3.04 -8.15 24.61
N LEU A 196 3.23 -7.26 23.66
CA LEU A 196 2.27 -6.18 23.37
C LEU A 196 0.97 -6.75 22.78
N ILE A 197 1.08 -7.68 21.83
CA ILE A 197 -0.12 -8.24 21.17
C ILE A 197 -0.95 -9.10 22.11
N ARG A 198 -0.33 -9.80 23.07
CA ARG A 198 -1.10 -10.46 24.14
C ARG A 198 -1.89 -9.45 24.98
N ALA A 199 -1.27 -8.34 25.36
CA ALA A 199 -1.94 -7.29 26.12
C ALA A 199 -3.12 -6.68 25.32
N VAL A 200 -2.94 -6.38 24.04
CA VAL A 200 -4.00 -5.92 23.13
C VAL A 200 -5.13 -6.95 23.04
N LYS A 201 -4.82 -8.22 22.74
CA LYS A 201 -5.83 -9.27 22.52
C LYS A 201 -6.55 -9.73 23.79
N LEU A 202 -6.02 -9.44 24.98
CA LEU A 202 -6.76 -9.58 26.25
C LEU A 202 -7.93 -8.58 26.35
N VAL A 203 -7.79 -7.40 25.78
CA VAL A 203 -8.81 -6.34 25.74
C VAL A 203 -9.74 -6.51 24.54
N ASP A 204 -9.16 -6.73 23.37
CA ASP A 204 -9.87 -6.93 22.10
C ASP A 204 -9.42 -8.24 21.44
N PRO A 205 -10.10 -9.37 21.69
CA PRO A 205 -9.76 -10.64 21.05
C PRO A 205 -9.87 -10.63 19.52
N THR A 206 -10.56 -9.63 18.95
CA THR A 206 -10.73 -9.46 17.50
C THR A 206 -9.66 -8.58 16.87
N ALA A 207 -8.78 -7.97 17.66
CA ALA A 207 -7.66 -7.15 17.20
C ALA A 207 -6.80 -7.89 16.17
N ARG A 208 -6.36 -7.17 15.15
CA ARG A 208 -5.55 -7.70 14.05
C ARG A 208 -4.10 -7.31 14.25
N ALA A 209 -3.24 -8.28 14.52
CA ALA A 209 -1.83 -8.09 14.84
C ALA A 209 -0.95 -8.20 13.59
N MET A 210 -0.05 -7.24 13.40
CA MET A 210 0.81 -7.09 12.23
C MET A 210 2.29 -6.98 12.64
N GLY A 211 3.17 -7.63 11.88
CA GLY A 211 4.63 -7.56 12.01
C GLY A 211 5.33 -8.35 10.90
N PRO A 212 6.67 -8.24 10.75
CA PRO A 212 7.60 -7.52 11.62
C PRO A 212 7.83 -6.04 11.29
N VAL A 213 7.10 -5.44 10.36
CA VAL A 213 7.20 -4.01 9.97
C VAL A 213 8.63 -3.63 9.52
N VAL A 214 9.23 -4.49 8.72
CA VAL A 214 10.60 -4.29 8.22
C VAL A 214 10.64 -3.25 7.10
N SER A 215 11.78 -2.56 7.00
CA SER A 215 11.99 -1.40 6.12
C SER A 215 12.00 -1.72 4.62
N SER A 216 12.08 -3.00 4.27
CA SER A 216 12.10 -3.49 2.90
C SER A 216 11.79 -4.98 2.84
N PHE A 217 11.72 -5.55 1.65
CA PHE A 217 11.64 -7.00 1.47
C PHE A 217 12.89 -7.69 2.08
N ASN A 218 12.74 -8.22 3.28
CA ASN A 218 13.82 -8.83 4.06
C ASN A 218 13.38 -10.21 4.59
N MET A 219 13.58 -11.25 3.76
CA MET A 219 13.19 -12.62 4.12
C MET A 219 13.92 -13.15 5.35
N THR A 220 15.18 -12.74 5.59
CA THR A 220 15.91 -13.13 6.80
C THR A 220 15.20 -12.67 8.07
N TRP A 221 14.66 -11.46 8.07
CA TRP A 221 13.87 -10.93 9.18
C TRP A 221 12.50 -11.61 9.28
N ILE A 222 11.81 -11.79 8.17
CA ILE A 222 10.47 -12.40 8.14
C ILE A 222 10.55 -13.85 8.62
N GLU A 223 11.48 -14.65 8.09
CA GLU A 223 11.69 -16.06 8.48
C GLU A 223 12.10 -16.16 9.96
N GLY A 224 13.08 -15.37 10.39
CA GLY A 224 13.54 -15.37 11.78
C GLY A 224 12.46 -14.95 12.78
N PHE A 225 11.62 -13.96 12.43
CA PHE A 225 10.45 -13.57 13.20
C PHE A 225 9.44 -14.72 13.32
N LEU A 226 9.11 -15.40 12.22
CA LEU A 226 8.20 -16.54 12.21
C LEU A 226 8.77 -17.71 13.02
N ASP A 227 10.07 -17.99 12.92
CA ASP A 227 10.76 -19.02 13.70
C ASP A 227 10.70 -18.72 15.21
N ARG A 228 10.93 -17.47 15.60
CA ARG A 228 10.84 -17.07 17.01
C ARG A 228 9.42 -17.15 17.55
N LEU A 229 8.40 -16.75 16.76
CA LEU A 229 7.00 -16.92 17.13
C LEU A 229 6.64 -18.40 17.31
N ALA A 230 7.13 -19.29 16.42
CA ALA A 230 6.92 -20.72 16.53
C ALA A 230 7.58 -21.29 17.80
N ALA A 231 8.82 -20.91 18.10
CA ALA A 231 9.53 -21.31 19.31
C ALA A 231 8.81 -20.88 20.60
N ASN A 232 8.15 -19.73 20.57
CA ASN A 232 7.36 -19.19 21.68
C ASN A 232 5.93 -19.75 21.74
N GLY A 233 5.51 -20.64 20.82
CA GLY A 233 4.13 -21.11 20.70
C GLY A 233 3.13 -19.98 20.42
N ALA A 234 3.56 -18.91 19.74
CA ALA A 234 2.84 -17.65 19.60
C ALA A 234 2.40 -17.34 18.15
N THR A 235 2.58 -18.28 17.21
CA THR A 235 2.16 -18.08 15.79
C THR A 235 0.68 -17.75 15.65
N GLY A 236 -0.15 -18.20 16.62
CA GLY A 236 -1.58 -17.89 16.66
C GLY A 236 -1.90 -16.42 16.92
N LEU A 237 -0.95 -15.63 17.41
CA LEU A 237 -1.11 -14.20 17.64
C LEU A 237 -0.99 -13.37 16.35
N LEU A 238 -0.23 -13.86 15.36
CA LEU A 238 0.05 -13.16 14.12
C LEU A 238 -1.12 -13.30 13.15
N ASP A 239 -1.65 -12.20 12.69
CA ASP A 239 -2.72 -12.14 11.68
C ASP A 239 -2.19 -11.66 10.32
N TRP A 240 -1.13 -10.83 10.31
CA TRP A 240 -0.58 -10.20 9.10
C TRP A 240 0.95 -10.14 9.14
N ILE A 241 1.60 -10.49 8.02
CA ILE A 241 2.96 -10.02 7.76
C ILE A 241 2.87 -8.59 7.23
N SER A 242 3.73 -7.71 7.73
CA SER A 242 3.85 -6.34 7.26
C SER A 242 5.29 -5.97 6.95
N TYR A 243 5.48 -5.23 5.85
CA TYR A 243 6.76 -4.70 5.42
C TYR A 243 6.56 -3.43 4.60
N HIS A 244 7.65 -2.71 4.32
CA HIS A 244 7.64 -1.52 3.48
C HIS A 244 8.24 -1.83 2.12
N HIS A 245 7.82 -1.08 1.11
CA HIS A 245 8.36 -1.19 -0.23
C HIS A 245 8.52 0.19 -0.88
N TYR A 246 9.77 0.53 -1.18
CA TYR A 246 10.12 1.72 -1.93
C TYR A 246 10.86 1.30 -3.19
N GLY A 247 10.35 1.68 -4.37
CA GLY A 247 10.81 1.22 -5.66
C GLY A 247 12.25 1.60 -6.02
N SER A 248 12.77 2.66 -5.41
CA SER A 248 14.14 3.08 -5.64
C SER A 248 14.73 3.70 -4.39
N TRP A 249 15.97 3.29 -4.05
CA TRP A 249 16.78 4.03 -3.09
C TRP A 249 17.58 5.07 -3.85
N ILE A 250 17.25 6.32 -3.65
CA ILE A 250 17.88 7.43 -4.36
C ILE A 250 18.83 8.15 -3.43
N SER A 251 20.11 7.83 -3.52
CA SER A 251 21.19 8.58 -2.90
C SER A 251 21.75 9.63 -3.87
N ASN A 252 22.47 10.64 -3.35
CA ASN A 252 23.19 11.63 -4.15
C ASN A 252 24.15 11.01 -5.18
N SER A 253 24.52 9.75 -5.03
CA SER A 253 25.41 8.99 -5.91
C SER A 253 24.67 8.09 -6.90
N ASN A 254 23.37 7.78 -6.67
CA ASN A 254 22.57 6.94 -7.54
C ASN A 254 21.44 7.76 -8.18
N GLN A 255 21.67 8.24 -9.40
CA GLN A 255 20.74 9.09 -10.14
C GLN A 255 19.94 8.32 -11.19
N ASN A 256 19.74 7.01 -11.01
CA ASN A 256 19.09 6.17 -12.02
C ASN A 256 17.60 6.48 -12.23
N GLY A 257 17.00 7.29 -11.34
CA GLY A 257 15.59 7.64 -11.45
C GLY A 257 14.65 6.56 -10.93
N ILE A 258 13.35 6.72 -11.19
CA ILE A 258 12.31 5.76 -10.81
C ILE A 258 12.28 4.63 -11.84
N ASP A 259 12.43 3.39 -11.37
CA ASP A 259 12.23 2.19 -12.18
C ASP A 259 10.74 1.87 -12.30
N LEU A 260 10.21 1.95 -13.52
CA LEU A 260 8.81 1.65 -13.78
C LEU A 260 8.50 0.14 -13.85
N ASN A 261 9.51 -0.73 -13.77
CA ASN A 261 9.32 -2.18 -13.69
C ASN A 261 9.32 -2.70 -12.24
N ASP A 262 9.81 -1.93 -11.29
CA ASP A 262 9.85 -2.29 -9.89
C ASP A 262 8.50 -2.77 -9.29
N PRO A 263 7.31 -2.26 -9.68
CA PRO A 263 6.05 -2.85 -9.24
C PRO A 263 5.89 -4.35 -9.59
N GLN A 264 6.58 -4.87 -10.61
CA GLN A 264 6.57 -6.30 -10.90
C GLN A 264 7.41 -7.06 -9.87
N ASP A 265 8.55 -6.50 -9.43
CA ASP A 265 9.38 -7.06 -8.36
C ASP A 265 8.57 -7.11 -7.04
N LEU A 266 7.77 -6.07 -6.74
CA LEU A 266 6.82 -6.09 -5.62
C LEU A 266 5.84 -7.29 -5.72
N GLY A 267 5.37 -7.61 -6.92
CA GLY A 267 4.52 -8.78 -7.16
C GLY A 267 5.21 -10.09 -6.82
N ASP A 268 6.47 -10.23 -7.19
CA ASP A 268 7.31 -11.39 -6.89
C ASP A 268 7.60 -11.50 -5.38
N GLU A 269 7.88 -10.40 -4.69
CA GLU A 269 8.05 -10.35 -3.23
C GLU A 269 6.81 -10.88 -2.50
N LEU A 270 5.63 -10.42 -2.90
CA LEU A 270 4.35 -10.88 -2.34
C LEU A 270 4.14 -12.38 -2.55
N ALA A 271 4.51 -12.89 -3.72
CA ALA A 271 4.42 -14.32 -4.02
C ALA A 271 5.39 -15.15 -3.17
N VAL A 272 6.62 -14.68 -2.94
CA VAL A 272 7.62 -15.33 -2.09
C VAL A 272 7.13 -15.39 -0.64
N ILE A 273 6.65 -14.28 -0.07
CA ILE A 273 6.11 -14.25 1.30
C ILE A 273 4.91 -15.21 1.41
N ARG A 274 4.02 -15.22 0.41
CA ARG A 274 2.85 -16.11 0.39
C ARG A 274 3.27 -17.58 0.39
N GLY A 275 4.30 -17.92 -0.41
CA GLY A 275 4.90 -19.26 -0.45
C GLY A 275 5.49 -19.68 0.88
N GLU A 276 6.22 -18.79 1.56
CA GLU A 276 6.81 -19.04 2.87
C GLU A 276 5.73 -19.28 3.93
N LEU A 277 4.70 -18.45 3.99
CA LEU A 277 3.58 -18.62 4.90
C LEU A 277 2.86 -19.97 4.66
N ALA A 278 2.65 -20.34 3.41
CA ALA A 278 2.02 -21.63 3.06
C ALA A 278 2.89 -22.82 3.49
N SER A 279 4.20 -22.75 3.28
CA SER A 279 5.15 -23.82 3.66
C SER A 279 5.17 -24.09 5.17
N ARG A 280 4.88 -23.06 5.97
CA ARG A 280 4.80 -23.13 7.45
C ARG A 280 3.40 -23.47 7.97
N GLY A 281 2.42 -23.72 7.12
CA GLY A 281 1.02 -23.94 7.54
C GLY A 281 0.34 -22.65 8.03
N LEU A 282 0.84 -21.48 7.67
CA LEU A 282 0.35 -20.15 8.03
C LEU A 282 -0.41 -19.45 6.88
N ALA A 283 -0.99 -20.20 5.95
CA ALA A 283 -1.71 -19.66 4.79
C ALA A 283 -2.87 -18.70 5.17
N ARG A 284 -3.33 -18.73 6.44
CA ARG A 284 -4.31 -17.79 6.98
C ARG A 284 -3.76 -16.38 7.22
N VAL A 285 -2.44 -16.27 7.38
CA VAL A 285 -1.78 -14.99 7.65
C VAL A 285 -1.79 -14.16 6.36
N LYS A 286 -2.24 -12.94 6.48
CA LYS A 286 -2.37 -11.98 5.39
C LYS A 286 -1.07 -11.20 5.19
N ILE A 287 -0.97 -10.44 4.10
CA ILE A 287 0.22 -9.64 3.78
C ILE A 287 -0.19 -8.18 3.59
N ALA A 288 0.52 -7.27 4.26
CA ALA A 288 0.37 -5.84 4.12
C ALA A 288 1.68 -5.19 3.67
N VAL A 289 1.59 -4.35 2.65
CA VAL A 289 2.63 -3.37 2.28
C VAL A 289 2.22 -2.05 2.91
N ASN A 290 2.51 -1.87 4.21
CA ASN A 290 1.90 -0.80 4.99
C ASN A 290 2.63 0.54 4.93
N GLU A 291 3.67 0.60 4.10
CA GLU A 291 4.32 1.84 3.68
C GLU A 291 4.94 1.64 2.30
N MET A 292 4.54 2.44 1.31
CA MET A 292 5.12 2.35 -0.04
C MET A 292 5.10 3.69 -0.77
N ASN A 293 6.14 3.91 -1.58
CA ASN A 293 6.20 4.96 -2.61
C ASN A 293 7.26 4.60 -3.65
N ALA A 294 7.31 5.35 -4.77
CA ALA A 294 8.20 5.11 -5.89
C ALA A 294 9.70 5.22 -5.55
N ALA A 295 10.04 5.99 -4.53
CA ALA A 295 11.43 6.16 -4.11
C ALA A 295 11.52 6.57 -2.65
N ILE A 296 12.61 6.19 -1.97
CA ILE A 296 12.99 6.80 -0.70
C ILE A 296 13.68 8.13 -0.99
N TRP A 297 13.20 9.15 -0.28
CA TRP A 297 13.78 10.46 -0.34
C TRP A 297 15.13 10.48 0.41
N ASP A 298 16.23 10.76 -0.32
CA ASP A 298 17.48 11.17 0.27
C ASP A 298 17.83 12.57 -0.28
N THR A 299 18.25 13.46 0.52
CA THR A 299 18.63 14.88 0.45
C THR A 299 18.84 15.56 -0.92
N GLY A 300 18.56 14.92 -2.01
CA GLY A 300 18.61 15.45 -3.37
C GLY A 300 17.49 14.90 -4.19
N ALA A 301 16.44 15.71 -4.43
CA ALA A 301 15.35 15.37 -5.31
C ALA A 301 15.89 14.68 -6.56
N THR A 302 15.44 13.45 -6.83
CA THR A 302 15.79 12.81 -8.09
C THR A 302 15.07 13.50 -9.22
N ARG A 303 15.62 13.34 -10.41
CA ARG A 303 15.03 13.93 -11.61
C ARG A 303 13.61 13.45 -11.89
N ASP A 304 13.24 12.28 -11.36
CA ASP A 304 11.95 11.64 -11.64
C ASP A 304 10.91 11.85 -10.53
N GLN A 305 11.32 12.25 -9.31
CA GLN A 305 10.38 12.72 -8.30
C GLN A 305 9.68 13.99 -8.80
N PHE A 306 8.39 14.11 -8.48
CA PHE A 306 7.51 15.15 -9.04
C PHE A 306 7.29 15.08 -10.56
N THR A 307 7.62 13.97 -11.22
CA THR A 307 7.26 13.71 -12.61
C THR A 307 6.16 12.66 -12.70
N ILE A 308 5.55 12.54 -13.87
CA ILE A 308 4.53 11.51 -14.13
C ILE A 308 5.03 10.09 -13.86
N LYS A 309 6.33 9.83 -13.92
CA LYS A 309 6.89 8.50 -13.60
C LYS A 309 6.55 8.05 -12.18
N GLN A 310 6.60 8.95 -11.20
CA GLN A 310 6.16 8.64 -9.84
C GLN A 310 4.67 8.28 -9.81
N GLY A 311 3.85 9.00 -10.58
CA GLY A 311 2.42 8.69 -10.71
C GLY A 311 2.13 7.35 -11.36
N LEU A 312 2.88 7.00 -12.43
CA LEU A 312 2.77 5.69 -13.09
C LEU A 312 3.14 4.56 -12.12
N TRP A 313 4.26 4.72 -11.39
CA TRP A 313 4.70 3.76 -10.40
C TRP A 313 3.63 3.55 -9.31
N LEU A 314 3.08 4.63 -8.74
CA LEU A 314 2.04 4.53 -7.70
C LEU A 314 0.80 3.79 -8.20
N ALA A 315 0.33 4.10 -9.41
CA ALA A 315 -0.84 3.43 -9.97
C ALA A 315 -0.58 1.94 -10.24
N ASP A 316 0.63 1.60 -10.72
CA ASP A 316 1.03 0.23 -11.04
C ASP A 316 1.21 -0.61 -9.77
N ALA A 317 1.91 -0.08 -8.76
CA ALA A 317 2.10 -0.73 -7.47
C ALA A 317 0.77 -1.00 -6.75
N LEU A 318 -0.20 -0.05 -6.80
CA LEU A 318 -1.54 -0.25 -6.27
C LEU A 318 -2.28 -1.37 -7.03
N GLY A 319 -2.13 -1.45 -8.35
CA GLY A 319 -2.66 -2.54 -9.16
C GLY A 319 -2.07 -3.90 -8.79
N VAL A 320 -0.75 -3.97 -8.61
CA VAL A 320 -0.04 -5.17 -8.14
C VAL A 320 -0.50 -5.56 -6.73
N CYS A 321 -0.64 -4.59 -5.83
CA CYS A 321 -1.15 -4.86 -4.48
C CYS A 321 -2.59 -5.42 -4.51
N LEU A 322 -3.45 -4.97 -5.41
CA LEU A 322 -4.77 -5.57 -5.58
C LEU A 322 -4.69 -7.05 -6.01
N LEU A 323 -3.68 -7.45 -6.76
CA LEU A 323 -3.47 -8.85 -7.15
C LEU A 323 -2.89 -9.70 -6.02
N GLY A 324 -1.96 -9.18 -5.21
CA GLY A 324 -1.13 -9.99 -4.31
C GLY A 324 -1.16 -9.63 -2.82
N ALA A 325 -1.34 -8.37 -2.44
CA ALA A 325 -1.39 -7.92 -1.06
C ALA A 325 -2.81 -7.92 -0.50
N ASP A 326 -2.96 -8.08 0.82
CA ASP A 326 -4.27 -7.99 1.49
C ASP A 326 -4.54 -6.58 2.03
N ALA A 327 -3.50 -5.76 2.19
CA ALA A 327 -3.55 -4.32 2.47
C ALA A 327 -2.32 -3.62 1.90
N ALA A 328 -2.46 -2.34 1.60
CA ALA A 328 -1.33 -1.48 1.24
C ALA A 328 -1.63 -0.03 1.65
N ASN A 329 -0.63 0.69 2.14
CA ASN A 329 -0.78 2.08 2.54
C ASN A 329 0.26 2.94 1.83
N VAL A 330 -0.20 3.92 1.08
CA VAL A 330 0.72 4.87 0.41
C VAL A 330 1.35 5.81 1.44
N TRP A 331 2.64 5.97 1.38
CA TRP A 331 3.39 6.97 2.12
C TRP A 331 3.49 8.25 1.28
N ILE A 332 2.89 9.37 1.63
CA ILE A 332 2.09 9.69 2.80
C ILE A 332 0.92 10.60 2.41
N HIS A 333 -0.22 10.49 3.11
CA HIS A 333 -1.42 11.23 2.72
C HIS A 333 -1.33 12.72 3.00
N LEU A 334 -0.87 13.14 4.19
CA LEU A 334 -0.75 14.55 4.57
C LEU A 334 0.70 14.88 4.94
N HIS A 335 1.31 15.74 4.14
CA HIS A 335 2.65 16.27 4.37
C HIS A 335 2.80 17.61 3.64
N PRO A 336 3.84 18.44 3.93
CA PRO A 336 4.13 19.61 3.10
C PRO A 336 4.21 19.27 1.62
N GLY A 337 3.61 20.10 0.76
CA GLY A 337 3.56 19.85 -0.69
C GLY A 337 4.92 19.91 -1.40
N THR A 338 5.97 20.29 -0.68
CA THR A 338 7.37 20.21 -1.12
C THR A 338 7.97 18.82 -0.94
N ASP A 339 7.33 17.95 -0.17
CA ASP A 339 7.74 16.56 -0.03
C ASP A 339 7.20 15.73 -1.22
N PRO A 340 8.07 15.00 -1.93
CA PRO A 340 7.65 14.21 -3.09
C PRO A 340 6.71 13.03 -2.76
N HIS A 341 6.59 12.65 -1.49
CA HIS A 341 5.70 11.57 -1.07
C HIS A 341 4.27 12.06 -0.78
N ALA A 342 4.08 13.36 -0.51
CA ALA A 342 2.80 13.90 -0.12
C ALA A 342 1.72 13.70 -1.20
N LEU A 343 0.55 13.19 -0.80
CA LEU A 343 -0.64 13.20 -1.65
C LEU A 343 -1.43 14.50 -1.48
N ILE A 344 -1.49 15.02 -0.27
CA ILE A 344 -2.20 16.26 0.08
C ILE A 344 -1.21 17.20 0.76
N ASP A 345 -1.09 18.41 0.20
CA ASP A 345 -0.29 19.50 0.76
C ASP A 345 -0.97 20.03 2.03
N SER A 346 -0.45 19.60 3.19
CA SER A 346 -0.99 19.97 4.49
C SER A 346 -0.66 21.41 4.90
N GLU A 347 0.32 22.06 4.29
CA GLU A 347 0.67 23.46 4.58
C GLU A 347 -0.18 24.46 3.82
N ALA A 348 -0.79 24.06 2.72
CA ALA A 348 -1.74 24.89 2.01
C ALA A 348 -2.94 25.26 2.89
N ALA A 349 -3.54 26.42 2.63
CA ALA A 349 -4.72 26.90 3.33
C ALA A 349 -5.83 27.31 2.34
N PRO A 350 -6.82 26.46 2.09
CA PRO A 350 -7.05 25.11 2.64
C PRO A 350 -6.05 24.07 2.09
N PRO A 351 -5.90 22.88 2.73
CA PRO A 351 -5.17 21.75 2.18
C PRO A 351 -5.66 21.40 0.77
N ARG A 352 -4.73 21.02 -0.10
CA ARG A 352 -5.01 20.79 -1.54
C ARG A 352 -4.28 19.55 -2.07
N PRO A 353 -4.77 18.93 -3.16
CA PRO A 353 -4.08 17.84 -3.83
C PRO A 353 -2.68 18.26 -4.29
N THR A 354 -1.73 17.36 -4.15
CA THR A 354 -0.45 17.41 -4.88
C THR A 354 -0.59 16.73 -6.24
N ARG A 355 0.49 16.66 -7.00
CA ARG A 355 0.51 15.92 -8.27
C ARG A 355 0.28 14.42 -8.07
N ASN A 356 0.87 13.84 -7.00
CA ASN A 356 0.78 12.42 -6.68
C ASN A 356 -0.61 11.98 -6.17
N TYR A 357 -1.44 12.92 -5.78
CA TYR A 357 -2.83 12.64 -5.42
C TYR A 357 -3.62 12.02 -6.58
N TRP A 358 -3.47 12.55 -7.79
CA TRP A 358 -4.32 12.22 -8.92
C TRP A 358 -4.13 10.80 -9.47
N PRO A 359 -2.91 10.23 -9.56
CA PRO A 359 -2.73 8.81 -9.89
C PRO A 359 -3.45 7.88 -8.92
N VAL A 360 -3.33 8.15 -7.60
CA VAL A 360 -4.00 7.36 -6.56
C VAL A 360 -5.51 7.52 -6.63
N ALA A 361 -6.00 8.75 -6.81
CA ALA A 361 -7.43 9.03 -6.95
C ALA A 361 -8.06 8.34 -8.17
N LEU A 362 -7.38 8.38 -9.33
CA LEU A 362 -7.85 7.71 -10.54
C LEU A 362 -7.86 6.20 -10.37
N SER A 363 -6.81 5.62 -9.76
CA SER A 363 -6.75 4.19 -9.46
C SER A 363 -7.87 3.77 -8.50
N ALA A 364 -8.08 4.51 -7.41
CA ALA A 364 -9.15 4.25 -6.45
C ALA A 364 -10.54 4.38 -7.07
N GLN A 365 -10.78 5.41 -7.88
CA GLN A 365 -12.05 5.60 -8.60
C GLN A 365 -12.34 4.42 -9.52
N THR A 366 -11.33 3.96 -10.25
CA THR A 366 -11.45 2.89 -11.24
C THR A 366 -11.60 1.52 -10.59
N LEU A 367 -10.73 1.20 -9.61
CA LEU A 367 -10.57 -0.16 -9.08
C LEU A 367 -11.29 -0.41 -7.75
N SER A 368 -12.02 0.57 -7.19
CA SER A 368 -12.80 0.42 -5.97
C SER A 368 -14.29 0.58 -6.23
N ALA A 369 -15.12 -0.04 -5.40
CA ALA A 369 -16.55 0.29 -5.29
C ALA A 369 -16.75 1.70 -4.67
N ALA A 370 -17.98 2.22 -4.72
CA ALA A 370 -18.30 3.50 -4.06
C ALA A 370 -18.10 3.42 -2.54
N ASP A 371 -18.47 2.29 -1.93
CA ASP A 371 -18.07 1.92 -0.56
C ASP A 371 -16.72 1.21 -0.63
N PRO A 372 -15.63 1.78 -0.09
CA PRO A 372 -14.30 1.18 -0.14
C PRO A 372 -14.18 -0.13 0.67
N ALA A 373 -15.08 -0.38 1.60
CA ALA A 373 -15.15 -1.62 2.37
C ALA A 373 -15.90 -2.74 1.63
N ALA A 374 -16.68 -2.39 0.60
CA ALA A 374 -17.38 -3.40 -0.21
C ALA A 374 -16.37 -4.19 -1.06
N PRO A 375 -16.48 -5.54 -1.08
CA PRO A 375 -15.56 -6.36 -1.86
C PRO A 375 -15.76 -6.16 -3.37
N VAL A 376 -14.67 -6.33 -4.11
CA VAL A 376 -14.64 -6.42 -5.56
C VAL A 376 -13.99 -7.73 -5.98
N GLU A 377 -14.39 -8.28 -7.11
CA GLU A 377 -13.66 -9.37 -7.75
C GLU A 377 -12.52 -8.79 -8.59
N VAL A 378 -11.30 -9.12 -8.25
CA VAL A 378 -10.13 -8.80 -9.09
C VAL A 378 -10.07 -9.82 -10.23
N LEU A 379 -10.07 -9.34 -11.45
CA LEU A 379 -10.12 -10.17 -12.67
C LEU A 379 -8.73 -10.27 -13.30
N ALA A 380 -8.45 -11.43 -13.91
CA ALA A 380 -7.26 -11.57 -14.73
C ALA A 380 -7.37 -10.70 -15.98
N VAL A 381 -6.27 -10.05 -16.35
CA VAL A 381 -6.11 -9.28 -17.59
C VAL A 381 -4.91 -9.84 -18.34
N ASP A 382 -5.14 -10.33 -19.56
CA ASP A 382 -4.07 -10.74 -20.45
C ASP A 382 -3.73 -9.60 -21.39
N LEU A 383 -2.46 -9.28 -21.50
CA LEU A 383 -1.91 -8.29 -22.42
C LEU A 383 -1.01 -8.99 -23.44
N ASP A 384 -1.10 -8.59 -24.70
CA ASP A 384 -0.23 -9.10 -25.79
C ASP A 384 1.07 -8.28 -25.93
N VAL A 385 1.43 -7.54 -24.89
CA VAL A 385 2.64 -6.70 -24.82
C VAL A 385 3.37 -6.91 -23.49
N ASP A 386 4.67 -6.61 -23.49
CA ASP A 386 5.51 -6.70 -22.30
C ASP A 386 5.04 -5.74 -21.20
N PRO A 387 5.02 -6.14 -19.89
CA PRO A 387 4.66 -5.28 -18.77
C PRO A 387 5.51 -4.02 -18.62
N SER A 388 6.72 -3.98 -19.22
CA SER A 388 7.54 -2.75 -19.28
C SER A 388 6.97 -1.69 -20.22
N VAL A 389 6.04 -2.07 -21.11
CA VAL A 389 5.37 -1.17 -22.06
C VAL A 389 4.01 -0.73 -21.53
N LEU A 390 3.18 -1.71 -21.18
CA LEU A 390 1.81 -1.47 -20.68
C LEU A 390 1.46 -2.48 -19.60
N THR A 391 0.85 -2.01 -18.51
CA THR A 391 0.19 -2.87 -17.52
C THR A 391 -1.30 -2.59 -17.48
N GLY A 392 -2.08 -3.60 -17.05
CA GLY A 392 -3.53 -3.51 -16.99
C GLY A 392 -4.11 -4.27 -15.80
N TYR A 393 -5.09 -3.65 -15.14
CA TYR A 393 -5.77 -4.19 -13.97
C TYR A 393 -7.28 -4.07 -14.16
N ALA A 394 -8.03 -5.07 -13.71
CA ALA A 394 -9.49 -5.04 -13.81
C ALA A 394 -10.16 -5.56 -12.55
N VAL A 395 -11.27 -4.94 -12.20
CA VAL A 395 -12.15 -5.38 -11.13
C VAL A 395 -13.59 -5.43 -11.59
N ARG A 396 -14.38 -6.37 -11.03
CA ARG A 396 -15.84 -6.35 -11.09
C ARG A 396 -16.38 -5.87 -9.74
N LYS A 397 -17.09 -4.74 -9.77
CA LYS A 397 -17.73 -4.15 -8.59
C LYS A 397 -19.04 -4.88 -8.30
N SER A 398 -19.53 -4.78 -7.07
CA SER A 398 -20.78 -5.46 -6.63
C SER A 398 -22.03 -5.06 -7.41
N ASP A 399 -22.04 -3.88 -8.05
CA ASP A 399 -23.12 -3.42 -8.93
C ASP A 399 -23.02 -3.96 -10.38
N GLY A 400 -22.03 -4.82 -10.64
CA GLY A 400 -21.73 -5.38 -11.95
C GLY A 400 -20.88 -4.48 -12.86
N THR A 401 -20.56 -3.27 -12.45
CA THR A 401 -19.64 -2.37 -13.18
C THR A 401 -18.25 -2.96 -13.22
N LEU A 402 -17.57 -2.93 -14.39
CA LEU A 402 -16.16 -3.26 -14.51
C LEU A 402 -15.34 -1.97 -14.46
N GLY A 403 -14.31 -1.96 -13.60
CA GLY A 403 -13.24 -0.96 -13.65
C GLY A 403 -12.04 -1.57 -14.37
N VAL A 404 -11.45 -0.86 -15.34
CA VAL A 404 -10.22 -1.27 -16.02
C VAL A 404 -9.23 -0.12 -15.96
N LEU A 405 -8.04 -0.37 -15.43
CA LEU A 405 -6.93 0.58 -15.35
C LEU A 405 -5.82 0.14 -16.29
N LEU A 406 -5.39 1.03 -17.19
CA LEU A 406 -4.31 0.82 -18.14
C LEU A 406 -3.20 1.82 -17.85
N ILE A 407 -1.95 1.36 -17.80
CA ILE A 407 -0.78 2.19 -17.46
C ILE A 407 0.26 2.04 -18.55
N ASN A 408 0.37 3.04 -19.41
CA ASN A 408 1.37 3.08 -20.48
C ASN A 408 2.68 3.68 -19.94
N LYS A 409 3.68 2.84 -19.83
CA LYS A 409 5.04 3.19 -19.37
C LYS A 409 5.94 3.63 -20.51
N SER A 410 5.52 3.39 -21.74
CA SER A 410 6.32 3.67 -22.95
C SER A 410 6.32 5.14 -23.34
N GLY A 411 7.28 5.54 -24.15
CA GLY A 411 7.38 6.85 -24.76
C GLY A 411 6.45 7.08 -25.97
N GLN A 412 5.54 6.14 -26.27
CA GLN A 412 4.66 6.20 -27.42
C GLN A 412 3.19 6.11 -27.01
N SER A 413 2.31 6.77 -27.73
CA SER A 413 0.87 6.59 -27.59
C SER A 413 0.47 5.23 -28.16
N LEU A 414 -0.41 4.51 -27.48
CA LEU A 414 -0.91 3.20 -27.88
C LEU A 414 -2.44 3.27 -28.09
N GLU A 415 -2.91 2.72 -29.20
CA GLU A 415 -4.33 2.39 -29.37
C GLU A 415 -4.57 1.01 -28.75
N VAL A 416 -5.26 1.00 -27.59
CA VAL A 416 -5.51 -0.24 -26.83
C VAL A 416 -6.94 -0.72 -27.05
N GLY A 417 -7.07 -1.94 -27.58
CA GLY A 417 -8.34 -2.64 -27.66
C GLY A 417 -8.59 -3.47 -26.39
N VAL A 418 -9.58 -3.12 -25.60
CA VAL A 418 -9.97 -3.85 -24.39
C VAL A 418 -11.11 -4.81 -24.72
N ASP A 419 -10.82 -6.11 -24.77
CA ASP A 419 -11.83 -7.15 -24.93
C ASP A 419 -12.56 -7.41 -23.62
N LEU A 420 -13.84 -7.11 -23.60
CA LEU A 420 -14.69 -7.18 -22.43
C LEU A 420 -15.45 -8.53 -22.36
N PRO A 421 -15.77 -9.03 -21.17
CA PRO A 421 -16.48 -10.29 -21.00
C PRO A 421 -17.93 -10.25 -21.55
N ALA A 422 -18.52 -9.07 -21.67
CA ALA A 422 -19.86 -8.86 -22.20
C ALA A 422 -19.93 -7.58 -23.05
N ILE A 423 -20.99 -7.43 -23.85
CA ILE A 423 -21.26 -6.20 -24.60
C ILE A 423 -21.59 -5.08 -23.60
N PRO A 424 -20.82 -3.99 -23.55
CA PRO A 424 -21.10 -2.90 -22.62
C PRO A 424 -22.29 -2.06 -23.08
N ARG A 425 -23.05 -1.54 -22.12
CA ARG A 425 -24.09 -0.53 -22.40
C ARG A 425 -23.48 0.87 -22.57
N SER A 426 -22.40 1.12 -21.83
CA SER A 426 -21.64 2.36 -21.90
C SER A 426 -20.23 2.15 -21.34
N VAL A 427 -19.28 2.94 -21.83
CA VAL A 427 -17.91 3.04 -21.28
C VAL A 427 -17.61 4.50 -21.07
N THR A 428 -17.18 4.84 -19.85
CA THR A 428 -16.66 6.18 -19.53
C THR A 428 -15.17 6.05 -19.26
N GLY A 429 -14.36 6.91 -19.85
CA GLY A 429 -12.91 6.89 -19.72
C GLY A 429 -12.34 8.22 -19.19
N TRP A 430 -11.31 8.09 -18.35
CA TRP A 430 -10.50 9.20 -17.86
C TRP A 430 -9.03 8.90 -18.13
N ARG A 431 -8.27 9.96 -18.37
CA ARG A 431 -6.81 9.87 -18.55
C ARG A 431 -6.09 10.84 -17.63
N LEU A 432 -4.90 10.46 -17.22
CA LEU A 432 -3.92 11.29 -16.54
C LEU A 432 -2.58 11.11 -17.23
N GLY A 433 -2.17 12.07 -18.03
CA GLY A 433 -0.87 12.11 -18.69
C GLY A 433 0.06 13.12 -18.03
N ALA A 434 1.26 13.31 -18.61
CA ALA A 434 2.27 14.21 -18.08
C ALA A 434 1.76 15.66 -17.96
N ALA A 435 0.96 16.12 -18.93
CA ALA A 435 0.45 17.50 -18.91
C ALA A 435 -0.51 17.77 -17.74
N GLU A 436 -1.46 16.87 -17.48
CA GLU A 436 -2.38 16.97 -16.35
C GLU A 436 -1.62 16.82 -15.02
N TYR A 437 -0.68 15.87 -14.95
CA TYR A 437 0.15 15.66 -13.77
C TYR A 437 1.00 16.90 -13.44
N ASP A 438 1.71 17.46 -14.42
CA ASP A 438 2.57 18.64 -14.25
C ASP A 438 1.78 19.89 -13.86
N ALA A 439 0.57 20.01 -14.38
CA ALA A 439 -0.37 21.09 -14.00
C ALA A 439 -0.97 20.87 -12.60
N GLY A 440 -0.83 19.68 -11.99
CA GLY A 440 -1.52 19.32 -10.74
C GLY A 440 -3.04 19.28 -10.90
N SER A 441 -3.53 19.10 -12.13
CA SER A 441 -4.96 19.01 -12.44
C SER A 441 -5.44 17.56 -12.38
N GLY A 442 -6.73 17.37 -12.10
CA GLY A 442 -7.33 16.04 -12.11
C GLY A 442 -7.38 15.43 -13.51
N PRO A 443 -7.72 14.11 -13.58
CA PRO A 443 -7.85 13.39 -14.84
C PRO A 443 -8.85 14.06 -15.80
N GLY A 444 -8.46 14.16 -17.06
CA GLY A 444 -9.34 14.59 -18.15
C GLY A 444 -10.15 13.42 -18.72
N SER A 445 -11.25 13.69 -19.42
CA SER A 445 -11.99 12.67 -20.16
C SER A 445 -11.19 12.16 -21.36
N VAL A 446 -11.38 10.86 -21.70
CA VAL A 446 -10.85 10.27 -22.92
C VAL A 446 -11.98 9.63 -23.72
N ALA A 447 -11.94 9.79 -25.06
CA ALA A 447 -12.91 9.16 -25.94
C ALA A 447 -12.67 7.66 -26.04
N VAL A 448 -13.75 6.86 -25.98
CA VAL A 448 -13.72 5.41 -26.13
C VAL A 448 -14.63 5.03 -27.28
N LYS A 449 -14.13 4.24 -28.22
CA LYS A 449 -14.92 3.61 -29.28
C LYS A 449 -15.37 2.24 -28.81
N ILE A 450 -16.62 1.89 -29.05
CA ILE A 450 -17.19 0.57 -28.68
C ILE A 450 -17.57 -0.14 -29.97
N ASP A 451 -17.00 -1.32 -30.16
CA ASP A 451 -17.42 -2.25 -31.20
C ASP A 451 -17.70 -3.61 -30.58
N THR A 452 -18.98 -3.98 -30.54
CA THR A 452 -19.46 -5.18 -29.85
C THR A 452 -18.93 -5.31 -28.43
N ARG A 453 -17.97 -6.20 -28.15
CA ARG A 453 -17.36 -6.40 -26.84
C ARG A 453 -15.98 -5.73 -26.69
N ARG A 454 -15.53 -4.98 -27.70
CA ARG A 454 -14.24 -4.28 -27.66
C ARG A 454 -14.45 -2.80 -27.39
N ALA A 455 -13.78 -2.29 -26.37
CA ALA A 455 -13.62 -0.88 -26.11
C ALA A 455 -12.22 -0.46 -26.58
N THR A 456 -12.12 0.42 -27.59
CA THR A 456 -10.82 0.94 -28.07
C THR A 456 -10.59 2.32 -27.54
N VAL A 457 -9.42 2.54 -26.95
CA VAL A 457 -9.02 3.80 -26.32
C VAL A 457 -7.56 4.14 -26.62
N ALA A 458 -7.29 5.40 -26.91
CA ALA A 458 -5.93 5.91 -26.98
C ALA A 458 -5.35 6.09 -25.57
N VAL A 459 -4.26 5.40 -25.27
CA VAL A 459 -3.48 5.57 -24.04
C VAL A 459 -2.20 6.32 -24.39
N PRO A 460 -2.12 7.64 -24.10
CA PRO A 460 -0.96 8.45 -24.49
C PRO A 460 0.34 7.92 -23.90
N ALA A 461 1.46 8.37 -24.46
CA ALA A 461 2.79 8.10 -23.88
C ALA A 461 2.81 8.51 -22.40
N THR A 462 3.40 7.66 -21.54
CA THR A 462 3.54 7.91 -20.11
C THR A 462 2.23 8.41 -19.47
N ALA A 463 1.16 7.61 -19.56
CA ALA A 463 -0.16 7.98 -19.07
C ALA A 463 -0.89 6.82 -18.39
N ILE A 464 -1.84 7.18 -17.56
CA ILE A 464 -2.80 6.28 -16.90
C ILE A 464 -4.18 6.53 -17.53
N VAL A 465 -4.88 5.46 -17.89
CA VAL A 465 -6.28 5.51 -18.34
C VAL A 465 -7.12 4.60 -17.47
N GLY A 466 -8.18 5.17 -16.90
CA GLY A 466 -9.21 4.43 -16.16
C GLY A 466 -10.49 4.34 -16.98
N LEU A 467 -11.10 3.15 -17.04
CA LEU A 467 -12.38 2.91 -17.71
C LEU A 467 -13.41 2.37 -16.71
N ASP A 468 -14.60 2.97 -16.68
CA ASP A 468 -15.80 2.40 -16.07
C ASP A 468 -16.69 1.84 -17.15
N VAL A 469 -16.99 0.54 -17.10
CA VAL A 469 -17.75 -0.22 -18.08
C VAL A 469 -19.06 -0.71 -17.45
N ARG A 470 -20.18 -0.36 -18.05
CA ARG A 470 -21.53 -0.74 -17.58
C ARG A 470 -22.29 -1.60 -18.59
#